data_34483f5085cc5cb374770780e67d4ac4
#
_entry.id   34483f5085cc5cb374770780e67d4ac4
#
_cell.length_a   1.000
_cell.length_b   1.000
_cell.length_c   1.000
_cell.angle_alpha   90.00
_cell.angle_beta   90.00
_cell.angle_gamma   90.00
#
_symmetry.space_group_name_H-M   'P 1'
#
loop_
_entity.id
_entity.type
_entity.pdbx_description
1 polymer ?
#
loop_
_entity_poly.entity_id
_entity_poly.type
_entity_poly.pdbx_seq_one_letter_code
_entity_poly.pdbx_strand_id
1 'polypeptide(L)'
;MKKVLIIGAGAMGAAFSFPLVDNNHKVTLTEPYNFKLTSQLFKKKKFHPSLKISLPKKLLIRRFSSELLLEKWDLIVVAVSSLGIELVKKYLKNLNKKTYLLVLT
;
A
#
# COMPACT_ATOMS: atom_id res chain seq x y z
N MET A 1 2.16 16.23 -8.28
CA MET A 1 1.84 14.79 -8.14
C MET A 1 2.90 14.10 -7.29
N LYS A 2 2.49 13.41 -6.25
CA LYS A 2 3.40 12.66 -5.38
C LYS A 2 3.32 11.17 -5.66
N LYS A 3 4.42 10.47 -5.44
CA LYS A 3 4.48 9.02 -5.57
C LYS A 3 4.30 8.40 -4.19
N VAL A 4 3.21 7.64 -4.01
CA VAL A 4 2.78 7.12 -2.71
C VAL A 4 2.74 5.60 -2.73
N LEU A 5 3.32 4.97 -1.71
CA LEU A 5 3.22 3.52 -1.50
C LEU A 5 2.37 3.27 -0.25
N ILE A 6 1.32 2.45 -0.38
CA ILE A 6 0.53 1.98 0.76
C ILE A 6 0.92 0.53 1.04
N ILE A 7 1.44 0.27 2.23
CA ILE A 7 1.79 -1.07 2.69
C ILE A 7 0.67 -1.57 3.60
N GLY A 8 -0.06 -2.57 3.12
CA GLY A 8 -1.21 -3.13 3.81
C GLY A 8 -2.47 -2.91 2.99
N ALA A 9 -3.02 -3.99 2.42
CA ALA A 9 -4.18 -3.93 1.55
C ALA A 9 -5.48 -4.34 2.24
N GLY A 10 -5.51 -4.39 3.57
CA GLY A 10 -6.74 -4.57 4.32
C GLY A 10 -7.68 -3.38 4.10
N ALA A 11 -8.83 -3.38 4.80
CA ALA A 11 -9.85 -2.36 4.60
C ALA A 11 -9.32 -0.94 4.78
N MET A 12 -8.51 -0.70 5.81
CA MET A 12 -7.98 0.63 6.12
C MET A 12 -7.04 1.14 5.01
N GLY A 13 -6.04 0.33 4.62
CA GLY A 13 -5.08 0.72 3.58
C GLY A 13 -5.75 0.91 2.23
N ALA A 14 -6.64 -0.01 1.87
CA ALA A 14 -7.37 0.07 0.61
C ALA A 14 -8.29 1.31 0.57
N ALA A 15 -8.99 1.61 1.67
CA ALA A 15 -9.85 2.80 1.75
C ALA A 15 -9.03 4.10 1.62
N PHE A 16 -7.83 4.12 2.17
CA PHE A 16 -6.96 5.29 2.12
C PHE A 16 -6.50 5.62 0.69
N SER A 17 -6.54 4.64 -0.22
CA SER A 17 -6.16 4.85 -1.62
C SER A 17 -7.09 5.81 -2.35
N PHE A 18 -8.37 5.88 -1.97
CA PHE A 18 -9.36 6.69 -2.68
C PHE A 18 -9.02 8.19 -2.65
N PRO A 19 -8.84 8.82 -1.47
CA PRO A 19 -8.52 10.26 -1.46
C PRO A 19 -7.18 10.58 -2.12
N LEU A 20 -6.20 9.68 -2.01
CA LEU A 20 -4.90 9.91 -2.64
C LEU A 20 -4.99 9.89 -4.17
N VAL A 21 -5.71 8.92 -4.73
CA VAL A 21 -5.91 8.86 -6.18
C VAL A 21 -6.76 10.02 -6.65
N ASP A 22 -7.80 10.39 -5.89
CA ASP A 22 -8.68 11.53 -6.22
C ASP A 22 -7.91 12.84 -6.26
N ASN A 23 -6.83 12.96 -5.49
CA ASN A 23 -5.97 14.14 -5.49
C ASN A 23 -4.81 14.01 -6.48
N ASN A 24 -4.94 13.12 -7.47
CA ASN A 24 -3.99 12.94 -8.57
C ASN A 24 -2.60 12.47 -8.17
N HIS A 25 -2.46 11.81 -7.02
CA HIS A 25 -1.20 11.17 -6.66
C HIS A 25 -1.06 9.84 -7.37
N LYS A 26 0.18 9.45 -7.66
CA LYS A 26 0.49 8.13 -8.21
C LYS A 26 0.61 7.15 -7.04
N VAL A 27 -0.38 6.27 -6.89
CA VAL A 27 -0.51 5.42 -5.71
C VAL A 27 -0.32 3.95 -6.07
N THR A 28 0.52 3.28 -5.30
CA THR A 28 0.74 1.84 -5.37
C THR A 28 0.31 1.22 -4.04
N LEU A 29 -0.44 0.13 -4.12
CA LEU A 29 -0.88 -0.65 -2.97
C LEU A 29 -0.17 -1.99 -2.97
N THR A 30 0.40 -2.39 -1.83
CA THR A 30 1.06 -3.68 -1.68
C THR A 30 0.64 -4.32 -0.37
N GLU A 31 0.64 -5.67 -0.33
CA GLU A 31 0.24 -6.44 0.84
C GLU A 31 1.37 -7.38 1.24
N PRO A 32 2.01 -7.18 2.41
CA PRO A 32 3.18 -7.96 2.80
C PRO A 32 2.86 -9.37 3.35
N TYR A 33 1.63 -9.63 3.80
CA TYR A 33 1.33 -10.89 4.50
C TYR A 33 0.23 -11.71 3.86
N ASN A 34 -0.82 -11.08 3.39
CA ASN A 34 -1.99 -11.77 2.84
C ASN A 34 -1.88 -11.92 1.33
N PHE A 35 -1.11 -12.92 0.89
CA PHE A 35 -0.90 -13.18 -0.54
C PHE A 35 -2.20 -13.56 -1.26
N LYS A 36 -3.14 -14.16 -0.54
CA LYS A 36 -4.45 -14.51 -1.09
C LYS A 36 -5.22 -13.24 -1.47
N LEU A 37 -5.18 -12.23 -0.63
CA LEU A 37 -5.79 -10.93 -0.92
C LEU A 37 -5.16 -10.29 -2.16
N THR A 38 -3.84 -10.30 -2.27
CA THR A 38 -3.14 -9.79 -3.46
C THR A 38 -3.61 -10.50 -4.72
N SER A 39 -3.69 -11.81 -4.68
CA SER A 39 -4.17 -12.61 -5.83
C SER A 39 -5.60 -12.27 -6.19
N GLN A 40 -6.47 -12.08 -5.21
CA GLN A 40 -7.87 -11.70 -5.44
C GLN A 40 -7.98 -10.33 -6.11
N LEU A 41 -7.18 -9.36 -5.68
CA LEU A 41 -7.18 -8.02 -6.27
C LEU A 41 -6.74 -8.06 -7.74
N PHE A 42 -5.77 -8.89 -8.08
CA PHE A 42 -5.37 -9.06 -9.48
C PHE A 42 -6.45 -9.75 -10.32
N LYS A 43 -7.06 -10.81 -9.80
CA LYS A 43 -8.04 -11.61 -10.56
C LYS A 43 -9.38 -10.93 -10.75
N LYS A 44 -9.83 -10.13 -9.79
CA LYS A 44 -11.18 -9.55 -9.77
C LYS A 44 -11.17 -8.05 -10.05
N LYS A 45 -10.28 -7.59 -10.92
CA LYS A 45 -10.21 -6.19 -11.36
C LYS A 45 -10.24 -5.21 -10.19
N LYS A 46 -9.41 -5.49 -9.15
CA LYS A 46 -9.28 -4.67 -7.96
C LYS A 46 -10.54 -4.61 -7.09
N PHE A 47 -11.44 -5.58 -7.19
CA PHE A 47 -12.59 -5.66 -6.28
C PHE A 47 -12.11 -6.08 -4.90
N HIS A 48 -12.33 -5.23 -3.89
CA HIS A 48 -11.87 -5.51 -2.52
C HIS A 48 -12.92 -6.30 -1.75
N PRO A 49 -12.57 -7.49 -1.22
CA PRO A 49 -13.58 -8.36 -0.58
C PRO A 49 -14.18 -7.80 0.70
N SER A 50 -13.40 -7.08 1.52
CA SER A 50 -13.90 -6.51 2.77
C SER A 50 -14.71 -5.24 2.56
N LEU A 51 -14.24 -4.37 1.66
CA LEU A 51 -14.94 -3.12 1.35
C LEU A 51 -16.12 -3.33 0.41
N LYS A 52 -16.12 -4.45 -0.33
CA LYS A 52 -17.17 -4.82 -1.32
C LYS A 52 -17.37 -3.77 -2.39
N ILE A 53 -16.30 -3.08 -2.75
CA ILE A 53 -16.26 -2.11 -3.84
C ILE A 53 -14.97 -2.29 -4.63
N SER A 54 -14.99 -1.80 -5.88
CA SER A 54 -13.77 -1.78 -6.70
C SER A 54 -12.89 -0.62 -6.29
N LEU A 55 -11.59 -0.87 -6.18
CA LEU A 55 -10.61 0.17 -5.89
C LEU A 55 -10.41 1.08 -7.11
N PRO A 56 -9.80 2.26 -6.93
CA PRO A 56 -9.64 3.21 -8.05
C PRO A 56 -8.90 2.58 -9.23
N LYS A 57 -9.33 2.91 -10.45
CA LYS A 57 -8.73 2.37 -11.67
C LYS A 57 -7.24 2.72 -11.82
N LYS A 58 -6.86 3.91 -11.38
CA LYS A 58 -5.48 4.40 -11.48
C LYS A 58 -4.58 3.85 -10.38
N LEU A 59 -5.14 3.17 -9.37
CA LEU A 59 -4.36 2.54 -8.32
C LEU A 59 -3.58 1.36 -8.90
N LEU A 60 -2.28 1.30 -8.62
CA LEU A 60 -1.45 0.18 -9.01
C LEU A 60 -1.39 -0.82 -7.86
N ILE A 61 -1.51 -2.11 -8.18
CA ILE A 61 -1.35 -3.20 -7.23
C ILE A 61 -0.02 -3.88 -7.58
N ARG A 62 0.91 -3.93 -6.62
CA ARG A 62 2.21 -4.59 -6.83
C ARG A 62 2.50 -5.53 -5.68
N ARG A 63 3.19 -6.62 -5.98
CA ARG A 63 3.60 -7.59 -4.96
C ARG A 63 4.66 -6.97 -4.05
N PHE A 64 4.57 -7.27 -2.76
CA PHE A 64 5.53 -6.79 -1.78
C PHE A 64 6.92 -7.39 -2.04
N SER A 65 7.95 -6.54 -2.02
CA SER A 65 9.34 -6.96 -2.15
C SER A 65 10.24 -5.89 -1.54
N SER A 66 11.47 -6.27 -1.21
CA SER A 66 12.44 -5.29 -0.71
C SER A 66 12.81 -4.27 -1.79
N GLU A 67 12.84 -4.70 -3.06
CA GLU A 67 13.12 -3.79 -4.18
C GLU A 67 12.04 -2.71 -4.32
N LEU A 68 10.78 -3.08 -4.08
CA LEU A 68 9.69 -2.12 -4.11
C LEU A 68 9.93 -0.96 -3.14
N LEU A 69 10.41 -1.28 -1.94
CA LEU A 69 10.67 -0.28 -0.91
C LEU A 69 11.87 0.61 -1.22
N LEU A 70 12.78 0.14 -2.08
CA LEU A 70 13.96 0.91 -2.47
C LEU A 70 13.67 1.92 -3.58
N GLU A 71 12.51 1.87 -4.19
CA GLU A 71 12.10 2.88 -5.17
C GLU A 71 11.92 4.23 -4.47
N LYS A 72 11.93 5.31 -5.26
CA LYS A 72 11.78 6.66 -4.72
C LYS A 72 10.30 6.96 -4.43
N TRP A 73 9.94 6.92 -3.17
CA TRP A 73 8.59 7.25 -2.72
C TRP A 73 8.60 8.60 -2.01
N ASP A 74 7.61 9.42 -2.27
CA ASP A 74 7.41 10.68 -1.54
C ASP A 74 6.76 10.42 -0.18
N LEU A 75 5.83 9.45 -0.14
CA LEU A 75 5.13 9.06 1.07
C LEU A 75 4.97 7.54 1.11
N ILE A 76 5.24 6.94 2.25
CA ILE A 76 4.91 5.54 2.51
C ILE A 76 3.89 5.51 3.64
N VAL A 77 2.73 4.91 3.37
CA VAL A 77 1.66 4.71 4.34
C VAL A 77 1.71 3.27 4.82
N VAL A 78 1.89 3.07 6.12
CA VAL A 78 1.92 1.72 6.71
C VAL A 78 0.58 1.48 7.39
N ALA A 79 -0.21 0.57 6.83
CA ALA A 79 -1.57 0.25 7.29
C ALA A 79 -1.70 -1.23 7.60
N VAL A 80 -0.74 -1.78 8.33
CA VAL A 80 -0.76 -3.18 8.78
C VAL A 80 -1.07 -3.22 10.28
N SER A 81 -1.45 -4.40 10.78
CA SER A 81 -1.69 -4.59 12.22
C SER A 81 -0.40 -4.35 13.02
N SER A 82 -0.53 -4.15 14.34
CA SER A 82 0.63 -3.95 15.22
C SER A 82 1.65 -5.07 15.10
N LEU A 83 1.20 -6.32 14.95
CA LEU A 83 2.11 -7.45 14.74
C LEU A 83 2.81 -7.37 13.40
N GLY A 84 2.10 -6.90 12.37
CA GLY A 84 2.66 -6.74 11.03
C GLY A 84 3.70 -5.63 10.97
N ILE A 85 3.56 -4.58 11.77
CA ILE A 85 4.52 -3.47 11.81
C ILE A 85 5.92 -3.97 12.17
N GLU A 86 6.04 -4.87 13.12
CA GLU A 86 7.35 -5.40 13.53
C GLU A 86 8.08 -6.09 12.38
N LEU A 87 7.34 -6.80 11.52
CA LEU A 87 7.94 -7.47 10.37
C LEU A 87 8.33 -6.50 9.26
N VAL A 88 7.54 -5.46 9.05
CA VAL A 88 7.82 -4.44 8.02
C VAL A 88 8.92 -3.50 8.47
N LYS A 89 9.04 -3.25 9.75
CA LYS A 89 9.94 -2.26 10.35
C LYS A 89 11.40 -2.41 9.90
N LYS A 90 11.87 -3.64 9.78
CA LYS A 90 13.25 -3.90 9.33
C LYS A 90 13.51 -3.39 7.90
N TYR A 91 12.50 -3.37 7.04
CA TYR A 91 12.61 -2.85 5.68
C TYR A 91 12.58 -1.32 5.65
N LEU A 92 11.98 -0.70 6.67
CA LEU A 92 11.84 0.76 6.71
C LEU A 92 13.13 1.47 7.15
N LYS A 93 14.09 0.74 7.71
CA LYS A 93 15.36 1.32 8.17
C LYS A 93 16.21 1.93 7.07
N ASN A 94 16.05 1.45 5.84
CA ASN A 94 16.87 1.87 4.70
C ASN A 94 16.15 2.84 3.78
N LEU A 95 15.09 3.48 4.26
CA LEU A 95 14.35 4.45 3.47
C LEU A 95 15.16 5.70 3.18
N ASN A 96 14.90 6.30 2.02
CA ASN A 96 15.45 7.60 1.67
C ASN A 96 14.98 8.62 2.72
N LYS A 97 15.91 9.46 3.20
CA LYS A 97 15.63 10.48 4.23
C LYS A 97 14.57 11.49 3.81
N LYS A 98 14.30 11.61 2.50
CA LYS A 98 13.28 12.53 1.96
C LYS A 98 11.88 11.89 1.87
N THR A 99 11.74 10.62 2.23
CA THR A 99 10.47 9.93 2.21
C THR A 99 9.74 10.17 3.53
N TYR A 100 8.50 10.66 3.45
CA TYR A 100 7.64 10.77 4.63
C TYR A 100 7.00 9.41 4.93
N LEU A 101 6.85 9.14 6.21
CA LEU A 101 6.27 7.88 6.69
C LEU A 101 5.04 8.18 7.54
N LEU A 102 3.90 7.60 7.16
CA LEU A 102 2.65 7.69 7.91
C LEU A 102 2.24 6.29 8.35
N VAL A 103 2.07 6.09 9.65
CA VAL A 103 1.66 4.80 10.21
C VAL A 103 0.21 4.91 10.69
N LEU A 104 -0.64 4.03 10.15
CA LEU A 104 -2.05 3.90 10.54
C LEU A 104 -2.21 2.63 11.36
N THR A 105 -2.63 2.75 12.59
CA THR A 105 -2.85 1.60 13.47
C THR A 105 -4.23 1.60 14.09
#